data_bcef5a6e0eb767bc791620c338029fc6
#
_entry.id   bcef5a6e0eb767bc791620c338029fc6
#
_cell.length_a   1.000
_cell.length_b   1.000
_cell.length_c   1.000
_cell.angle_alpha   90.00
_cell.angle_beta   90.00
_cell.angle_gamma   90.00
#
_symmetry.space_group_name_H-M   'P 1'
#
loop_
_entity.id
_entity.type
_entity.pdbx_description
1 polymer ?
#
loop_
_entity_poly.entity_id
_entity_poly.type
_entity_poly.pdbx_seq_one_letter_code
_entity_poly.pdbx_strand_id
1 'polypeptide(L)'
;NDITTAQHYLANIHGTRDALKWLFEAKQGAVSQMYTCGDNDHLLVAVLTKIHPVGYRSLDDSQVKEMVKAEVMKDKKAEMLMSKLNGVSTLAAAKAKGAKVADVNQVTFAAPVFVTLTGASEPALSGAVYATAKGKFSTKAVKGNAGVYMFQVTNKIMRPGKFDDKTMEQKLRQKTMQYAGNFMNELYINAKVVDNRYLFF
;
A
#
# COMPACT_ATOMS: atom_id res chain seq x y z
N ASN A 1 -11.37 17.95 5.87
CA ASN A 1 -10.01 17.59 5.43
C ASN A 1 -9.11 17.47 6.64
N ASP A 2 -8.32 16.41 6.72
CA ASP A 2 -7.30 16.28 7.74
C ASP A 2 -6.08 17.12 7.34
N ILE A 3 -5.59 17.91 8.27
CA ILE A 3 -4.49 18.85 8.06
C ILE A 3 -3.34 18.46 8.99
N THR A 4 -2.13 18.46 8.44
CA THR A 4 -0.89 18.15 9.16
C THR A 4 0.06 19.34 9.12
N THR A 5 1.02 19.39 10.04
CA THR A 5 2.05 20.43 10.10
C THR A 5 2.95 20.50 8.86
N ALA A 6 2.97 19.43 8.05
CA ALA A 6 3.73 19.38 6.80
C ALA A 6 3.01 20.04 5.61
N GLN A 7 1.75 20.43 5.76
CA GLN A 7 1.01 21.12 4.70
C GLN A 7 1.35 22.61 4.63
N HIS A 8 1.49 23.10 3.40
CA HIS A 8 1.77 24.50 3.14
C HIS A 8 0.54 25.29 2.65
N TYR A 9 -0.51 24.58 2.20
CA TYR A 9 -1.72 25.16 1.64
C TYR A 9 -2.97 24.44 2.14
N LEU A 10 -4.08 25.18 2.28
CA LEU A 10 -5.42 24.64 2.51
C LEU A 10 -6.14 24.51 1.17
N ALA A 11 -6.80 23.38 0.92
CA ALA A 11 -7.60 23.14 -0.28
C ALA A 11 -6.88 23.44 -1.62
N ASN A 12 -5.55 23.31 -1.67
CA ASN A 12 -4.69 23.67 -2.80
C ASN A 12 -4.74 25.16 -3.19
N ILE A 13 -5.14 26.04 -2.27
CA ILE A 13 -5.19 27.47 -2.49
C ILE A 13 -3.93 28.11 -1.90
N HIS A 14 -3.23 28.93 -2.67
CA HIS A 14 -2.06 29.69 -2.22
C HIS A 14 -2.47 30.77 -1.22
N GLY A 15 -1.51 31.26 -0.42
CA GLY A 15 -1.77 32.35 0.53
C GLY A 15 -2.65 31.97 1.71
N THR A 16 -2.80 30.67 2.05
CA THR A 16 -3.64 30.20 3.16
C THR A 16 -2.89 30.00 4.47
N ARG A 17 -1.69 30.52 4.56
CA ARG A 17 -0.79 30.30 5.67
C ARG A 17 -1.32 30.82 7.01
N ASP A 18 -1.87 32.03 7.06
CA ASP A 18 -2.41 32.58 8.30
C ASP A 18 -3.59 31.73 8.82
N ALA A 19 -4.38 31.19 7.91
CA ALA A 19 -5.43 30.23 8.26
C ALA A 19 -4.87 28.93 8.80
N LEU A 20 -3.75 28.41 8.22
CA LEU A 20 -3.05 27.22 8.73
C LEU A 20 -2.50 27.48 10.14
N LYS A 21 -1.81 28.60 10.35
CA LYS A 21 -1.29 28.97 11.67
C LYS A 21 -2.41 29.04 12.71
N TRP A 22 -3.51 29.72 12.36
CA TRP A 22 -4.67 29.79 13.23
C TRP A 22 -5.23 28.39 13.58
N LEU A 23 -5.30 27.45 12.62
CA LEU A 23 -5.80 26.08 12.85
C LEU A 23 -4.97 25.31 13.88
N PHE A 24 -3.65 25.51 13.93
CA PHE A 24 -2.79 24.84 14.91
C PHE A 24 -2.77 25.53 16.29
N GLU A 25 -3.22 26.77 16.41
CA GLU A 25 -3.33 27.53 17.66
C GLU A 25 -4.76 27.49 18.24
N ALA A 26 -5.75 27.22 17.42
CA ALA A 26 -7.17 27.28 17.79
C ALA A 26 -7.60 26.12 18.70
N LYS A 27 -8.68 26.34 19.43
CA LYS A 27 -9.35 25.30 20.20
C LYS A 27 -10.39 24.58 19.34
N GLN A 28 -10.63 23.32 19.62
CA GLN A 28 -11.68 22.55 18.95
C GLN A 28 -13.03 23.26 19.05
N GLY A 29 -13.76 23.33 17.95
CA GLY A 29 -15.02 24.04 17.82
C GLY A 29 -14.90 25.53 17.45
N ALA A 30 -13.69 26.09 17.42
CA ALA A 30 -13.48 27.47 17.05
C ALA A 30 -13.71 27.70 15.53
N VAL A 31 -14.17 28.90 15.21
CA VAL A 31 -14.34 29.41 13.84
C VAL A 31 -13.34 30.52 13.62
N SER A 32 -12.65 30.53 12.51
CA SER A 32 -11.66 31.56 12.18
C SER A 32 -12.34 32.88 11.74
N GLN A 33 -11.55 33.91 11.70
CA GLN A 33 -11.87 35.08 10.88
C GLN A 33 -11.87 34.72 9.40
N MET A 34 -12.36 35.57 8.55
CA MET A 34 -12.27 35.46 7.11
C MET A 34 -10.87 35.85 6.62
N TYR A 35 -10.26 34.99 5.83
CA TYR A 35 -8.99 35.23 5.17
C TYR A 35 -9.19 35.43 3.69
N THR A 36 -8.47 36.39 3.10
CA THR A 36 -8.36 36.54 1.64
C THR A 36 -7.15 35.75 1.19
N CYS A 37 -7.32 34.85 0.24
CA CYS A 37 -6.33 33.86 -0.22
C CYS A 37 -6.22 33.85 -1.75
N GLY A 38 -5.29 33.06 -2.28
CA GLY A 38 -4.99 33.06 -3.69
C GLY A 38 -4.39 34.39 -4.12
N ASP A 39 -4.75 34.83 -5.31
CA ASP A 39 -4.41 36.17 -5.83
C ASP A 39 -5.51 37.19 -5.45
N ASN A 40 -6.00 37.13 -4.22
CA ASN A 40 -7.15 37.88 -3.68
C ASN A 40 -8.51 37.52 -4.32
N ASP A 41 -8.62 36.34 -4.86
CA ASP A 41 -9.81 35.82 -5.53
C ASP A 41 -10.59 34.79 -4.71
N HIS A 42 -10.03 34.39 -3.55
CA HIS A 42 -10.67 33.43 -2.66
C HIS A 42 -10.88 34.00 -1.25
N LEU A 43 -12.04 33.73 -0.67
CA LEU A 43 -12.35 33.98 0.74
C LEU A 43 -12.42 32.66 1.48
N LEU A 44 -11.67 32.53 2.57
CA LEU A 44 -11.57 31.32 3.38
C LEU A 44 -12.04 31.59 4.81
N VAL A 45 -12.93 30.73 5.30
CA VAL A 45 -13.27 30.63 6.72
C VAL A 45 -13.04 29.17 7.13
N ALA A 46 -12.28 28.97 8.20
CA ALA A 46 -11.97 27.66 8.72
C ALA A 46 -12.71 27.36 10.03
N VAL A 47 -13.11 26.13 10.22
CA VAL A 47 -13.69 25.62 11.48
C VAL A 47 -12.88 24.43 11.94
N LEU A 48 -12.31 24.48 13.14
CA LEU A 48 -11.58 23.37 13.72
C LEU A 48 -12.54 22.39 14.38
N THR A 49 -12.93 21.36 13.65
CA THR A 49 -13.93 20.38 14.10
C THR A 49 -13.36 19.33 15.04
N LYS A 50 -12.10 18.92 14.85
CA LYS A 50 -11.49 17.86 15.65
C LYS A 50 -9.96 17.98 15.65
N ILE A 51 -9.35 17.67 16.78
CA ILE A 51 -7.91 17.52 16.94
C ILE A 51 -7.60 16.03 17.12
N HIS A 52 -6.74 15.50 16.26
CA HIS A 52 -6.27 14.13 16.37
C HIS A 52 -4.94 14.10 17.13
N PRO A 53 -4.86 13.41 18.28
CA PRO A 53 -3.59 13.26 18.98
C PRO A 53 -2.62 12.40 18.14
N VAL A 54 -1.32 12.57 18.42
CA VAL A 54 -0.28 11.72 17.82
C VAL A 54 -0.50 10.27 18.26
N GLY A 55 -0.52 9.34 17.31
CA GLY A 55 -0.72 7.90 17.57
C GLY A 55 -1.68 7.25 16.60
N TYR A 56 -2.22 6.10 17.00
CA TYR A 56 -3.22 5.37 16.22
C TYR A 56 -4.60 5.99 16.44
N ARG A 57 -5.34 6.18 15.36
CA ARG A 57 -6.73 6.63 15.42
C ARG A 57 -7.64 5.51 15.92
N SER A 58 -8.65 5.88 16.72
CA SER A 58 -9.66 4.95 17.23
C SER A 58 -10.54 4.40 16.07
N LEU A 59 -11.09 3.21 16.29
CA LEU A 59 -12.13 2.64 15.44
C LEU A 59 -13.46 3.42 15.48
N ASP A 60 -13.61 4.36 16.41
CA ASP A 60 -14.75 5.29 16.42
C ASP A 60 -14.66 6.34 15.31
N ASP A 61 -13.48 6.55 14.76
CA ASP A 61 -13.29 7.37 13.56
C ASP A 61 -13.89 6.63 12.36
N SER A 62 -14.87 7.26 11.68
CA SER A 62 -15.61 6.65 10.59
C SER A 62 -14.70 6.22 9.41
N GLN A 63 -13.67 7.00 9.11
CA GLN A 63 -12.73 6.68 8.02
C GLN A 63 -11.89 5.46 8.37
N VAL A 64 -11.37 5.40 9.62
CA VAL A 64 -10.61 4.24 10.11
C VAL A 64 -11.50 3.00 10.14
N LYS A 65 -12.72 3.13 10.65
CA LYS A 65 -13.69 2.04 10.72
C LYS A 65 -13.99 1.45 9.34
N GLU A 66 -14.25 2.27 8.34
CA GLU A 66 -14.53 1.78 6.98
C GLU A 66 -13.30 1.13 6.34
N MET A 67 -12.12 1.69 6.52
CA MET A 67 -10.87 1.11 6.02
C MET A 67 -10.59 -0.26 6.67
N VAL A 68 -10.66 -0.35 8.00
CA VAL A 68 -10.43 -1.60 8.73
C VAL A 68 -11.50 -2.64 8.37
N LYS A 69 -12.77 -2.23 8.25
CA LYS A 69 -13.86 -3.12 7.81
C LYS A 69 -13.60 -3.68 6.42
N ALA A 70 -13.13 -2.87 5.48
CA ALA A 70 -12.80 -3.33 4.12
C ALA A 70 -11.70 -4.40 4.14
N GLU A 71 -10.62 -4.19 4.92
CA GLU A 71 -9.53 -5.16 5.03
C GLU A 71 -9.99 -6.46 5.74
N VAL A 72 -10.73 -6.36 6.84
CA VAL A 72 -11.29 -7.54 7.53
C VAL A 72 -12.24 -8.33 6.62
N MET A 73 -13.07 -7.64 5.85
CA MET A 73 -13.97 -8.30 4.89
C MET A 73 -13.20 -9.01 3.79
N LYS A 74 -12.11 -8.41 3.30
CA LYS A 74 -11.20 -9.03 2.32
C LYS A 74 -10.57 -10.29 2.88
N ASP A 75 -10.08 -10.23 4.11
CA ASP A 75 -9.46 -11.37 4.79
C ASP A 75 -10.46 -12.53 4.99
N LYS A 76 -11.65 -12.24 5.52
CA LYS A 76 -12.71 -13.26 5.68
C LYS A 76 -13.15 -13.87 4.37
N LYS A 77 -13.28 -13.06 3.29
CA LYS A 77 -13.56 -13.60 1.95
C LYS A 77 -12.45 -14.53 1.47
N ALA A 78 -11.19 -14.18 1.70
CA ALA A 78 -10.06 -15.04 1.35
C ALA A 78 -10.09 -16.35 2.13
N GLU A 79 -10.34 -16.34 3.43
CA GLU A 79 -10.48 -17.55 4.25
C GLU A 79 -11.62 -18.47 3.76
N MET A 80 -12.77 -17.91 3.45
CA MET A 80 -13.90 -18.67 2.90
C MET A 80 -13.55 -19.31 1.55
N LEU A 81 -12.86 -18.58 0.66
CA LEU A 81 -12.42 -19.11 -0.63
C LEU A 81 -11.36 -20.21 -0.46
N MET A 82 -10.40 -20.01 0.44
CA MET A 82 -9.38 -21.02 0.75
C MET A 82 -10.03 -22.31 1.30
N SER A 83 -10.99 -22.18 2.20
CA SER A 83 -11.77 -23.31 2.72
C SER A 83 -12.55 -24.02 1.61
N LYS A 84 -13.21 -23.28 0.72
CA LYS A 84 -13.94 -23.84 -0.44
C LYS A 84 -13.00 -24.58 -1.40
N LEU A 85 -11.77 -24.13 -1.56
CA LEU A 85 -10.78 -24.73 -2.43
C LEU A 85 -9.98 -25.86 -1.76
N ASN A 86 -10.22 -26.12 -0.49
CA ASN A 86 -9.54 -27.21 0.21
C ASN A 86 -9.80 -28.56 -0.46
N GLY A 87 -8.75 -29.40 -0.58
CA GLY A 87 -8.81 -30.69 -1.23
C GLY A 87 -8.85 -30.64 -2.78
N VAL A 88 -8.79 -29.46 -3.38
CA VAL A 88 -8.69 -29.33 -4.84
C VAL A 88 -7.27 -29.66 -5.28
N SER A 89 -7.12 -30.59 -6.21
CA SER A 89 -5.82 -31.06 -6.72
C SER A 89 -5.66 -30.95 -8.24
N THR A 90 -6.68 -30.44 -8.93
CA THR A 90 -6.66 -30.30 -10.40
C THR A 90 -7.34 -28.99 -10.83
N LEU A 91 -6.96 -28.49 -12.02
CA LEU A 91 -7.60 -27.32 -12.63
C LEU A 91 -9.08 -27.57 -12.92
N ALA A 92 -9.44 -28.80 -13.34
CA ALA A 92 -10.84 -29.18 -13.60
C ALA A 92 -11.68 -29.07 -12.31
N ALA A 93 -11.18 -29.60 -11.19
CA ALA A 93 -11.86 -29.53 -9.91
C ALA A 93 -11.98 -28.07 -9.41
N ALA A 94 -10.96 -27.24 -9.65
CA ALA A 94 -11.03 -25.82 -9.35
C ALA A 94 -12.12 -25.10 -10.17
N LYS A 95 -12.18 -25.36 -11.48
CA LYS A 95 -13.23 -24.83 -12.36
C LYS A 95 -14.64 -25.24 -11.89
N ALA A 96 -14.81 -26.49 -11.50
CA ALA A 96 -16.11 -27.01 -11.00
C ALA A 96 -16.56 -26.26 -9.72
N LYS A 97 -15.61 -25.74 -8.92
CA LYS A 97 -15.89 -24.88 -7.76
C LYS A 97 -16.04 -23.39 -8.11
N GLY A 98 -16.06 -23.05 -9.40
CA GLY A 98 -16.28 -21.69 -9.91
C GLY A 98 -15.00 -20.85 -10.04
N ALA A 99 -13.82 -21.45 -10.01
CA ALA A 99 -12.58 -20.73 -10.24
C ALA A 99 -12.41 -20.37 -11.74
N LYS A 100 -11.93 -19.15 -12.00
CA LYS A 100 -11.50 -18.74 -13.34
C LYS A 100 -10.05 -19.22 -13.57
N VAL A 101 -9.73 -19.62 -14.77
CA VAL A 101 -8.39 -20.10 -15.13
C VAL A 101 -7.79 -19.17 -16.16
N ALA A 102 -6.53 -18.81 -15.95
CA ALA A 102 -5.72 -18.05 -16.89
C ALA A 102 -4.29 -18.59 -16.90
N ASP A 103 -3.63 -18.45 -18.05
CA ASP A 103 -2.22 -18.74 -18.17
C ASP A 103 -1.40 -17.51 -17.74
N VAL A 104 -0.35 -17.78 -17.00
CA VAL A 104 0.60 -16.76 -16.55
C VAL A 104 2.00 -17.18 -16.96
N ASN A 105 2.65 -16.36 -17.74
CA ASN A 105 3.99 -16.60 -18.24
C ASN A 105 5.04 -15.81 -17.46
N GLN A 106 6.27 -16.33 -17.45
CA GLN A 106 7.45 -15.63 -16.92
C GLN A 106 7.35 -15.21 -15.45
N VAL A 107 6.87 -16.11 -14.59
CA VAL A 107 6.90 -15.86 -13.13
C VAL A 107 8.35 -15.87 -12.65
N THR A 108 8.84 -14.75 -12.14
CA THR A 108 10.20 -14.56 -11.66
C THR A 108 10.21 -13.83 -10.33
N PHE A 109 11.39 -13.76 -9.66
CA PHE A 109 11.59 -12.91 -8.49
C PHE A 109 12.01 -11.47 -8.81
N ALA A 110 12.28 -11.17 -10.09
CA ALA A 110 12.66 -9.82 -10.50
C ALA A 110 11.52 -8.80 -10.30
N ALA A 111 10.28 -9.27 -10.50
CA ALA A 111 9.07 -8.52 -10.22
C ALA A 111 7.97 -9.46 -9.74
N PRO A 112 7.03 -9.01 -8.88
CA PRO A 112 5.85 -9.78 -8.53
C PRO A 112 5.04 -10.14 -9.77
N VAL A 113 4.49 -11.36 -9.81
CA VAL A 113 3.64 -11.79 -10.92
C VAL A 113 2.38 -10.91 -10.99
N PHE A 114 2.08 -10.42 -12.17
CA PHE A 114 0.84 -9.69 -12.43
C PHE A 114 -0.23 -10.66 -12.95
N VAL A 115 -1.36 -10.71 -12.27
CA VAL A 115 -2.50 -11.57 -12.64
C VAL A 115 -3.55 -10.73 -13.35
N THR A 116 -3.67 -10.88 -14.66
CA THR A 116 -4.57 -10.08 -15.50
C THR A 116 -6.04 -10.17 -15.07
N LEU A 117 -6.48 -11.37 -14.61
CA LEU A 117 -7.87 -11.59 -14.17
C LEU A 117 -8.27 -10.77 -12.93
N THR A 118 -7.31 -10.41 -12.10
CA THR A 118 -7.54 -9.62 -10.87
C THR A 118 -6.97 -8.21 -10.96
N GLY A 119 -6.16 -7.93 -12.00
CA GLY A 119 -5.52 -6.64 -12.21
C GLY A 119 -4.49 -6.27 -11.14
N ALA A 120 -3.92 -7.27 -10.45
CA ALA A 120 -3.03 -7.03 -9.31
C ALA A 120 -1.70 -7.78 -9.41
N SER A 121 -0.69 -7.21 -8.77
CA SER A 121 0.60 -7.86 -8.57
C SER A 121 0.57 -8.72 -7.31
N GLU A 122 1.01 -9.99 -7.43
CA GLU A 122 0.84 -11.04 -6.45
C GLU A 122 2.18 -11.66 -6.02
N PRO A 123 2.92 -11.03 -5.10
CA PRO A 123 4.23 -11.52 -4.66
C PRO A 123 4.16 -12.88 -3.96
N ALA A 124 3.09 -13.15 -3.19
CA ALA A 124 2.89 -14.42 -2.53
C ALA A 124 2.75 -15.58 -3.54
N LEU A 125 2.08 -15.31 -4.67
CA LEU A 125 1.95 -16.30 -5.76
C LEU A 125 3.31 -16.58 -6.41
N SER A 126 4.15 -15.57 -6.64
CA SER A 126 5.51 -15.75 -7.18
C SER A 126 6.34 -16.71 -6.32
N GLY A 127 6.30 -16.51 -4.99
CA GLY A 127 7.00 -17.37 -4.04
C GLY A 127 6.50 -18.82 -4.04
N ALA A 128 5.17 -18.99 -4.05
CA ALA A 128 4.55 -20.32 -4.07
C ALA A 128 4.84 -21.09 -5.37
N VAL A 129 4.80 -20.43 -6.51
CA VAL A 129 5.15 -21.00 -7.82
C VAL A 129 6.60 -21.47 -7.85
N TYR A 130 7.52 -20.66 -7.30
CA TYR A 130 8.92 -21.04 -7.23
C TYR A 130 9.15 -22.30 -6.39
N ALA A 131 8.49 -22.42 -5.26
CA ALA A 131 8.60 -23.58 -4.36
C ALA A 131 7.98 -24.86 -4.94
N THR A 132 7.13 -24.75 -5.97
CA THR A 132 6.43 -25.90 -6.57
C THR A 132 7.24 -26.50 -7.72
N ALA A 133 7.35 -27.82 -7.79
CA ALA A 133 8.07 -28.49 -8.85
C ALA A 133 7.31 -28.46 -10.19
N LYS A 134 8.05 -28.54 -11.32
CA LYS A 134 7.49 -28.64 -12.66
C LYS A 134 6.47 -29.79 -12.75
N GLY A 135 5.36 -29.58 -13.42
CA GLY A 135 4.25 -30.52 -13.61
C GLY A 135 3.32 -30.67 -12.40
N LYS A 136 3.66 -30.09 -11.25
CA LYS A 136 2.86 -30.24 -10.03
C LYS A 136 1.80 -29.14 -9.91
N PHE A 137 0.67 -29.52 -9.32
CA PHE A 137 -0.39 -28.62 -8.88
C PHE A 137 -0.09 -28.11 -7.47
N SER A 138 -0.53 -26.91 -7.13
CA SER A 138 -0.38 -26.35 -5.77
C SER A 138 -1.09 -27.22 -4.74
N THR A 139 -0.42 -27.51 -3.63
CA THR A 139 -1.00 -28.32 -2.55
C THR A 139 -2.01 -27.56 -1.70
N LYS A 140 -1.89 -26.25 -1.68
CA LYS A 140 -2.73 -25.32 -0.90
C LYS A 140 -3.08 -24.09 -1.74
N ALA A 141 -4.21 -23.49 -1.42
CA ALA A 141 -4.57 -22.21 -1.97
C ALA A 141 -3.67 -21.10 -1.39
N VAL A 142 -3.26 -20.15 -2.22
CA VAL A 142 -2.39 -19.02 -1.86
C VAL A 142 -3.25 -17.77 -1.79
N LYS A 143 -3.24 -17.11 -0.64
CA LYS A 143 -3.85 -15.78 -0.47
C LYS A 143 -2.91 -14.73 -1.09
N GLY A 144 -3.40 -14.00 -2.06
CA GLY A 144 -2.74 -12.87 -2.68
C GLY A 144 -3.34 -11.53 -2.28
N ASN A 145 -2.92 -10.48 -2.96
CA ASN A 145 -3.41 -9.13 -2.71
C ASN A 145 -4.87 -8.93 -3.15
N ALA A 146 -5.24 -9.47 -4.30
CA ALA A 146 -6.57 -9.29 -4.89
C ALA A 146 -7.35 -10.59 -5.09
N GLY A 147 -6.80 -11.74 -4.69
CA GLY A 147 -7.47 -13.01 -4.87
C GLY A 147 -6.88 -14.17 -4.10
N VAL A 148 -7.53 -15.31 -4.23
CA VAL A 148 -7.03 -16.61 -3.76
C VAL A 148 -6.72 -17.45 -4.98
N TYR A 149 -5.53 -18.03 -5.02
CA TYR A 149 -4.97 -18.70 -6.19
C TYR A 149 -4.64 -20.14 -5.92
N MET A 150 -4.97 -20.99 -6.89
CA MET A 150 -4.37 -22.30 -7.08
C MET A 150 -3.75 -22.36 -8.47
N PHE A 151 -2.66 -23.06 -8.63
CA PHE A 151 -1.89 -23.05 -9.87
C PHE A 151 -1.26 -24.39 -10.16
N GLN A 152 -0.92 -24.61 -11.43
CA GLN A 152 -0.11 -25.72 -11.89
C GLN A 152 1.13 -25.16 -12.57
N VAL A 153 2.30 -25.67 -12.21
CA VAL A 153 3.55 -25.30 -12.85
C VAL A 153 3.74 -26.17 -14.09
N THR A 154 3.45 -25.63 -15.25
CA THR A 154 3.57 -26.37 -16.53
C THR A 154 5.02 -26.48 -16.98
N ASN A 155 5.81 -25.44 -16.80
CA ASN A 155 7.22 -25.42 -17.15
C ASN A 155 8.04 -24.63 -16.13
N LYS A 156 9.30 -25.02 -15.95
CA LYS A 156 10.27 -24.35 -15.08
C LYS A 156 11.62 -24.38 -15.79
N ILE A 157 12.11 -23.20 -16.11
CA ILE A 157 13.35 -23.02 -16.86
C ILE A 157 14.35 -22.38 -15.91
N MET A 158 15.46 -23.05 -15.70
CA MET A 158 16.59 -22.45 -14.99
C MET A 158 17.34 -21.51 -15.95
N ARG A 159 17.61 -20.31 -15.51
CA ARG A 159 18.42 -19.38 -16.29
C ARG A 159 19.83 -19.95 -16.43
N PRO A 160 20.35 -20.08 -17.67
CA PRO A 160 21.72 -20.53 -17.83
C PRO A 160 22.70 -19.52 -17.24
N GLY A 161 23.72 -19.99 -16.57
CA GLY A 161 24.77 -19.20 -15.97
C GLY A 161 25.20 -19.69 -14.61
N LYS A 162 26.44 -19.45 -14.24
CA LYS A 162 26.94 -19.66 -12.89
C LYS A 162 26.59 -18.44 -12.04
N PHE A 163 26.35 -18.66 -10.77
CA PHE A 163 26.22 -17.58 -9.82
C PHE A 163 27.55 -16.80 -9.76
N ASP A 164 27.50 -15.50 -9.97
CA ASP A 164 28.62 -14.58 -9.86
C ASP A 164 28.33 -13.60 -8.73
N ASP A 165 29.02 -13.77 -7.64
CA ASP A 165 28.89 -13.00 -6.41
C ASP A 165 29.18 -11.50 -6.64
N LYS A 166 30.22 -11.17 -7.44
CA LYS A 166 30.61 -9.79 -7.74
C LYS A 166 29.53 -9.05 -8.54
N THR A 167 29.01 -9.70 -9.59
CA THR A 167 27.92 -9.13 -10.38
C THR A 167 26.66 -8.95 -9.52
N MET A 168 26.39 -9.88 -8.62
CA MET A 168 25.23 -9.79 -7.73
C MET A 168 25.41 -8.69 -6.68
N GLU A 169 26.62 -8.56 -6.12
CA GLU A 169 26.93 -7.48 -5.19
C GLU A 169 26.77 -6.11 -5.85
N GLN A 170 27.28 -5.92 -7.07
CA GLN A 170 27.09 -4.67 -7.82
C GLN A 170 25.62 -4.34 -8.05
N LYS A 171 24.80 -5.32 -8.43
CA LYS A 171 23.34 -5.14 -8.60
C LYS A 171 22.66 -4.76 -7.30
N LEU A 172 23.03 -5.40 -6.20
CA LEU A 172 22.50 -5.07 -4.89
C LEU A 172 22.92 -3.67 -4.45
N ARG A 173 24.16 -3.28 -4.66
CA ARG A 173 24.65 -1.91 -4.39
C ARG A 173 23.87 -0.88 -5.21
N GLN A 174 23.70 -1.10 -6.51
CA GLN A 174 22.90 -0.19 -7.35
C GLN A 174 21.45 -0.07 -6.86
N LYS A 175 20.83 -1.20 -6.50
CA LYS A 175 19.49 -1.21 -5.95
C LYS A 175 19.40 -0.47 -4.61
N THR A 176 20.38 -0.68 -3.72
CA THR A 176 20.45 0.03 -2.44
C THR A 176 20.64 1.54 -2.64
N MET A 177 21.46 1.95 -3.61
CA MET A 177 21.65 3.36 -3.93
C MET A 177 20.35 4.04 -4.41
N GLN A 178 19.47 3.33 -5.13
CA GLN A 178 18.15 3.87 -5.52
C GLN A 178 17.26 4.17 -4.30
N TYR A 179 17.45 3.44 -3.20
CA TYR A 179 16.74 3.67 -1.94
C TYR A 179 17.45 4.65 -1.01
N ALA A 180 18.67 5.07 -1.33
CA ALA A 180 19.44 6.02 -0.50
C ALA A 180 18.72 7.37 -0.33
N GLY A 181 17.87 7.77 -1.29
CA GLY A 181 17.03 8.95 -1.16
C GLY A 181 16.03 8.87 0.03
N ASN A 182 15.63 7.67 0.42
CA ASN A 182 14.74 7.48 1.57
C ASN A 182 15.47 7.52 2.91
N PHE A 183 16.81 7.45 2.91
CA PHE A 183 17.61 7.47 4.13
C PHE A 183 17.42 8.76 4.93
N MET A 184 17.28 9.90 4.27
CA MET A 184 17.00 11.17 4.92
C MET A 184 15.65 11.16 5.64
N ASN A 185 14.63 10.55 5.05
CA ASN A 185 13.32 10.39 5.70
C ASN A 185 13.41 9.50 6.95
N GLU A 186 14.17 8.41 6.86
CA GLU A 186 14.41 7.54 8.03
C GLU A 186 15.17 8.28 9.14
N LEU A 187 16.17 9.07 8.79
CA LEU A 187 16.88 9.92 9.76
C LEU A 187 15.93 10.95 10.40
N TYR A 188 15.06 11.56 9.62
CA TYR A 188 14.04 12.50 10.10
C TYR A 188 13.09 11.86 11.11
N ILE A 189 12.59 10.67 10.78
CA ILE A 189 11.67 9.89 11.64
C ILE A 189 12.39 9.48 12.93
N ASN A 190 13.60 8.92 12.81
CA ASN A 190 14.37 8.42 13.95
C ASN A 190 14.86 9.56 14.87
N ALA A 191 15.21 10.70 14.32
CA ALA A 191 15.61 11.88 15.07
C ALA A 191 14.41 12.61 15.72
N LYS A 192 13.18 12.15 15.47
CA LYS A 192 11.95 12.77 15.97
C LYS A 192 11.92 14.27 15.71
N VAL A 193 12.32 14.68 14.51
CA VAL A 193 12.34 16.09 14.12
C VAL A 193 10.93 16.65 14.16
N VAL A 194 10.77 17.73 14.92
CA VAL A 194 9.52 18.49 14.97
C VAL A 194 9.63 19.63 13.97
N ASP A 195 8.78 19.62 12.96
CA ASP A 195 8.74 20.70 11.97
C ASP A 195 7.85 21.83 12.47
N ASN A 196 8.49 22.89 12.94
CA ASN A 196 7.83 24.10 13.43
C ASN A 196 7.84 25.22 12.38
N ARG A 197 8.18 24.93 11.13
CA ARG A 197 8.24 25.98 10.07
C ARG A 197 6.89 26.68 9.88
N TYR A 198 5.79 25.99 10.15
CA TYR A 198 4.46 26.60 10.12
C TYR A 198 4.30 27.82 11.06
N LEU A 199 5.15 27.97 12.07
CA LEU A 199 5.14 29.14 12.96
C LEU A 199 5.84 30.37 12.36
N PHE A 200 6.77 30.14 11.42
CA PHE A 200 7.68 31.20 10.95
C PHE A 200 7.55 31.51 9.45
N PHE A 201 7.08 30.55 8.64
CA PHE A 201 7.06 30.68 7.17
C PHE A 201 5.71 30.38 6.54
#